data_8e482129df81737709a591d969e5992d
#
_entry.id   8e482129df81737709a591d969e5992d
#
_cell.length_a   1.000
_cell.length_b   1.000
_cell.length_c   1.000
_cell.angle_alpha   90.00
_cell.angle_beta   90.00
_cell.angle_gamma   90.00
#
_symmetry.space_group_name_H-M   'P 1'
#
loop_
_entity.id
_entity.type
_entity.pdbx_description
1 polymer ?
#
loop_
_entity_poly.entity_id
_entity_poly.type
_entity_poly.pdbx_seq_one_letter_code
_entity_poly.pdbx_strand_id
1 'polypeptide(L)'
;MKGVMQKVQRFGGAMFTPVLLFSFAGIMVGLSTLFMNQSIFGALAAEEGIWYKIWYMIQEGAWMVFRQMPLLFAIGLPIGLAKKQNARCVLEAFTIYVTFNYFLSAILKFWGTNFGVDFAAEVGGTSGLANVCGIKTLDTGMLGALIISGVVVWIHNKYFDTELPEWLGIFSGSSFVVMIGFFVMIPMAFLFALGWPKIQEAMLFLQDFFKSSGTIGVGLYAFSEKILLPTGLHHFIYAPFALDSAVVPGGIEAYWNLHLSEFAQSTKPLRELFPAGAFHLYGTPKVFAPMGITLAFYTTAKKEKRKQVLALMIPAALTAMLTGITEPIEFTFLFIAPVLFLVHAILCACLNMAMYIAGVRGAFANGLIAWGAQDWIPCWQNHWMTYVIQILVGLAFTLIWFLVFRFLIKKFNFKTPGR
;
A
#
# COMPACT_ATOMS: atom_id res chain seq x y z
N MET A 1 25.60 -5.40 10.92
CA MET A 1 24.35 -5.99 10.40
C MET A 1 23.16 -5.89 11.38
N LYS A 2 23.29 -6.26 12.68
CA LYS A 2 22.17 -6.16 13.65
C LYS A 2 21.53 -4.75 13.74
N GLY A 3 22.34 -3.68 13.76
CA GLY A 3 21.81 -2.30 13.90
C GLY A 3 21.05 -1.77 12.66
N VAL A 4 21.40 -2.22 11.45
CA VAL A 4 20.68 -1.85 10.23
C VAL A 4 19.33 -2.56 10.19
N MET A 5 19.30 -3.85 10.51
CA MET A 5 18.06 -4.63 10.57
C MET A 5 17.06 -4.07 11.59
N GLN A 6 17.53 -3.64 12.76
CA GLN A 6 16.66 -2.99 13.76
C GLN A 6 16.07 -1.67 13.27
N LYS A 7 16.85 -0.85 12.54
CA LYS A 7 16.35 0.40 11.95
C LYS A 7 15.28 0.13 10.89
N VAL A 8 15.50 -0.86 10.04
CA VAL A 8 14.55 -1.29 9.02
C VAL A 8 13.26 -1.82 9.63
N GLN A 9 13.34 -2.64 10.68
CA GLN A 9 12.18 -3.16 11.41
C GLN A 9 11.38 -2.04 12.10
N ARG A 10 12.05 -1.04 12.70
CA ARG A 10 11.38 0.13 13.28
C ARG A 10 10.68 0.97 12.22
N PHE A 11 11.30 1.15 11.06
CA PHE A 11 10.68 1.84 9.92
C PHE A 11 9.44 1.10 9.44
N GLY A 12 9.52 -0.22 9.20
CA GLY A 12 8.37 -1.05 8.82
C GLY A 12 7.24 -1.00 9.85
N GLY A 13 7.58 -1.07 11.15
CA GLY A 13 6.60 -0.92 12.23
C GLY A 13 5.91 0.45 12.26
N ALA A 14 6.64 1.53 11.94
CA ALA A 14 6.05 2.87 11.85
C ALA A 14 5.05 3.00 10.68
N MET A 15 5.28 2.26 9.59
CA MET A 15 4.39 2.24 8.41
C MET A 15 3.10 1.47 8.64
N PHE A 16 3.07 0.58 9.63
CA PHE A 16 1.92 -0.29 9.88
C PHE A 16 0.63 0.48 10.24
N THR A 17 0.73 1.50 11.09
CA THR A 17 -0.44 2.28 11.53
C THR A 17 -1.16 2.98 10.38
N PRO A 18 -0.50 3.76 9.50
CA PRO A 18 -1.14 4.30 8.30
C PRO A 18 -1.80 3.23 7.43
N VAL A 19 -1.12 2.09 7.20
CA VAL A 19 -1.63 1.01 6.34
C VAL A 19 -2.93 0.41 6.86
N LEU A 20 -3.11 0.28 8.16
CA LEU A 20 -4.38 -0.20 8.74
C LEU A 20 -5.56 0.72 8.40
N LEU A 21 -5.34 2.03 8.32
CA LEU A 21 -6.37 3.00 7.95
C LEU A 21 -6.85 2.78 6.51
N PHE A 22 -5.93 2.44 5.59
CA PHE A 22 -6.28 2.12 4.20
C PHE A 22 -7.18 0.88 4.10
N SER A 23 -6.91 -0.17 4.87
CA SER A 23 -7.74 -1.37 4.86
C SER A 23 -9.17 -1.07 5.28
N PHE A 24 -9.37 -0.27 6.34
CA PHE A 24 -10.70 0.16 6.77
C PHE A 24 -11.37 1.06 5.71
N ALA A 25 -10.65 2.07 5.22
CA ALA A 25 -11.18 2.99 4.21
C ALA A 25 -11.59 2.24 2.93
N GLY A 26 -10.75 1.31 2.44
CA GLY A 26 -11.07 0.48 1.27
C GLY A 26 -12.33 -0.34 1.44
N ILE A 27 -12.53 -0.97 2.62
CA ILE A 27 -13.77 -1.68 2.95
C ILE A 27 -14.97 -0.72 2.91
N MET A 28 -14.84 0.47 3.51
CA MET A 28 -15.94 1.45 3.54
C MET A 28 -16.28 1.99 2.15
N VAL A 29 -15.27 2.28 1.32
CA VAL A 29 -15.48 2.68 -0.09
C VAL A 29 -16.16 1.53 -0.86
N GLY A 30 -15.69 0.29 -0.72
CA GLY A 30 -16.28 -0.87 -1.38
C GLY A 30 -17.74 -1.12 -0.95
N LEU A 31 -18.02 -1.09 0.35
CA LEU A 31 -19.40 -1.22 0.86
C LEU A 31 -20.30 -0.08 0.36
N SER A 32 -19.83 1.14 0.40
CA SER A 32 -20.59 2.30 -0.08
C SER A 32 -20.90 2.18 -1.57
N THR A 33 -19.92 1.79 -2.38
CA THR A 33 -20.11 1.54 -3.81
C THR A 33 -21.11 0.42 -4.06
N LEU A 34 -21.03 -0.67 -3.28
CA LEU A 34 -21.99 -1.77 -3.35
C LEU A 34 -23.42 -1.30 -3.03
N PHE A 35 -23.60 -0.57 -1.93
CA PHE A 35 -24.94 -0.14 -1.48
C PHE A 35 -25.53 1.00 -2.32
N MET A 36 -24.73 1.76 -3.04
CA MET A 36 -25.17 2.74 -4.03
C MET A 36 -25.42 2.13 -5.42
N ASN A 37 -25.17 0.83 -5.61
CA ASN A 37 -25.33 0.18 -6.91
C ASN A 37 -26.82 -0.10 -7.20
N GLN A 38 -27.38 0.63 -8.18
CA GLN A 38 -28.78 0.46 -8.58
C GLN A 38 -29.09 -0.91 -9.20
N SER A 39 -28.09 -1.58 -9.82
CA SER A 39 -28.28 -2.92 -10.37
C SER A 39 -28.54 -3.98 -9.27
N ILE A 40 -28.12 -3.69 -8.03
CA ILE A 40 -28.27 -4.58 -6.87
C ILE A 40 -29.46 -4.15 -6.01
N PHE A 41 -29.56 -2.86 -5.70
CA PHE A 41 -30.56 -2.31 -4.76
C PHE A 41 -31.74 -1.60 -5.45
N GLY A 42 -31.75 -1.55 -6.80
CA GLY A 42 -32.84 -0.99 -7.58
C GLY A 42 -33.15 0.46 -7.19
N ALA A 43 -34.43 0.78 -7.06
CA ALA A 43 -34.92 2.12 -6.73
C ALA A 43 -34.44 2.64 -5.36
N LEU A 44 -34.04 1.76 -4.43
CA LEU A 44 -33.50 2.17 -3.12
C LEU A 44 -32.18 2.93 -3.29
N ALA A 45 -31.36 2.56 -4.28
CA ALA A 45 -30.09 3.19 -4.59
C ALA A 45 -30.20 4.33 -5.62
N ALA A 46 -31.40 4.90 -5.83
CA ALA A 46 -31.55 6.08 -6.66
C ALA A 46 -30.87 7.30 -6.03
N GLU A 47 -30.21 8.14 -6.85
CA GLU A 47 -29.36 9.26 -6.39
C GLU A 47 -30.13 10.29 -5.54
N GLU A 48 -31.41 10.52 -5.84
CA GLU A 48 -32.25 11.43 -5.09
C GLU A 48 -32.63 10.87 -3.70
N GLY A 49 -32.51 9.55 -3.49
CA GLY A 49 -32.92 8.86 -2.27
C GLY A 49 -32.01 9.13 -1.07
N ILE A 50 -32.59 9.08 0.13
CA ILE A 50 -31.83 9.24 1.39
C ILE A 50 -30.79 8.13 1.54
N TRP A 51 -31.11 6.91 1.11
CA TRP A 51 -30.20 5.76 1.14
C TRP A 51 -28.89 6.07 0.38
N TYR A 52 -28.99 6.52 -0.87
CA TYR A 52 -27.83 6.88 -1.69
C TYR A 52 -27.02 8.00 -1.04
N LYS A 53 -27.69 9.07 -0.59
CA LYS A 53 -27.03 10.23 0.03
C LYS A 53 -26.25 9.87 1.30
N ILE A 54 -26.77 8.95 2.12
CA ILE A 54 -26.07 8.46 3.32
C ILE A 54 -24.81 7.69 2.93
N TRP A 55 -24.93 6.76 1.98
CA TRP A 55 -23.77 5.98 1.55
C TRP A 55 -22.75 6.81 0.79
N TYR A 56 -23.18 7.80 0.01
CA TYR A 56 -22.29 8.76 -0.62
C TYR A 56 -21.51 9.58 0.41
N MET A 57 -22.16 10.06 1.47
CA MET A 57 -21.49 10.76 2.57
C MET A 57 -20.44 9.87 3.26
N ILE A 58 -20.77 8.60 3.51
CA ILE A 58 -19.84 7.62 4.09
C ILE A 58 -18.65 7.41 3.15
N GLN A 59 -18.91 7.27 1.84
CA GLN A 59 -17.89 7.09 0.82
C GLN A 59 -16.93 8.27 0.76
N GLU A 60 -17.42 9.50 0.74
CA GLU A 60 -16.59 10.71 0.72
C GLU A 60 -15.71 10.82 1.97
N GLY A 61 -16.24 10.44 3.14
CA GLY A 61 -15.43 10.36 4.37
C GLY A 61 -14.32 9.31 4.29
N ALA A 62 -14.59 8.15 3.69
CA ALA A 62 -13.58 7.10 3.51
C ALA A 62 -12.52 7.48 2.47
N TRP A 63 -12.89 8.20 1.40
CA TRP A 63 -11.95 8.71 0.40
C TRP A 63 -10.90 9.66 0.96
N MET A 64 -11.14 10.32 2.09
CA MET A 64 -10.15 11.18 2.74
C MET A 64 -8.83 10.46 2.96
N VAL A 65 -8.86 9.19 3.38
CA VAL A 65 -7.66 8.39 3.66
C VAL A 65 -6.80 8.22 2.41
N PHE A 66 -7.43 7.97 1.25
CA PHE A 66 -6.72 7.82 -0.02
C PHE A 66 -6.24 9.17 -0.57
N ARG A 67 -7.09 10.19 -0.54
CA ARG A 67 -6.75 11.53 -1.05
C ARG A 67 -5.64 12.21 -0.25
N GLN A 68 -5.54 11.93 1.06
CA GLN A 68 -4.52 12.49 1.95
C GLN A 68 -3.47 11.45 2.40
N MET A 69 -3.28 10.40 1.59
CA MET A 69 -2.30 9.35 1.87
C MET A 69 -0.90 9.88 2.20
N PRO A 70 -0.31 10.81 1.41
CA PRO A 70 1.02 11.32 1.71
C PRO A 70 1.11 11.98 3.09
N LEU A 71 0.08 12.74 3.47
CA LEU A 71 0.00 13.34 4.79
C LEU A 71 -0.03 12.29 5.91
N LEU A 72 -0.84 11.24 5.75
CA LEU A 72 -0.95 10.17 6.75
C LEU A 72 0.39 9.46 6.96
N PHE A 73 1.18 9.26 5.91
CA PHE A 73 2.53 8.72 6.03
C PHE A 73 3.52 9.73 6.64
N ALA A 74 3.40 11.02 6.30
CA ALA A 74 4.23 12.06 6.90
C ALA A 74 4.06 12.14 8.42
N ILE A 75 2.83 12.07 8.91
CA ILE A 75 2.53 12.10 10.36
C ILE A 75 2.68 10.73 11.04
N GLY A 76 2.57 9.64 10.30
CA GLY A 76 2.72 8.28 10.81
C GLY A 76 4.15 7.90 11.15
N LEU A 77 5.12 8.35 10.35
CA LEU A 77 6.53 8.01 10.51
C LEU A 77 7.11 8.42 11.89
N PRO A 78 6.86 9.63 12.41
CA PRO A 78 7.33 10.06 13.72
C PRO A 78 6.86 9.19 14.87
N ILE A 79 5.69 8.56 14.78
CA ILE A 79 5.12 7.69 15.82
C ILE A 79 6.10 6.56 16.18
N GLY A 80 6.73 5.96 15.16
CA GLY A 80 7.66 4.85 15.35
C GLY A 80 9.14 5.23 15.44
N LEU A 81 9.53 6.38 14.89
CA LEU A 81 10.96 6.75 14.74
C LEU A 81 11.43 7.86 15.68
N ALA A 82 10.54 8.70 16.23
CA ALA A 82 10.92 9.66 17.24
C ALA A 82 11.46 8.94 18.48
N LYS A 83 12.54 9.45 19.04
CA LYS A 83 13.17 8.87 20.25
C LYS A 83 12.46 9.30 21.53
N LYS A 84 11.90 10.51 21.52
CA LYS A 84 11.19 11.13 22.64
C LYS A 84 10.01 11.95 22.12
N GLN A 85 9.04 12.23 22.96
CA GLN A 85 7.94 13.16 22.66
C GLN A 85 7.28 12.93 21.30
N ASN A 86 6.96 11.69 20.96
CA ASN A 86 6.44 11.27 19.65
C ASN A 86 5.25 12.11 19.20
N ALA A 87 4.30 12.44 20.11
CA ALA A 87 3.15 13.25 19.79
C ALA A 87 3.54 14.68 19.33
N ARG A 88 4.58 15.27 19.93
CA ARG A 88 5.12 16.57 19.49
C ARG A 88 5.80 16.45 18.14
N CYS A 89 6.58 15.39 17.92
CA CYS A 89 7.22 15.13 16.62
C CYS A 89 6.17 14.94 15.50
N VAL A 90 5.03 14.35 15.80
CA VAL A 90 3.90 14.22 14.85
C VAL A 90 3.37 15.59 14.45
N LEU A 91 3.14 16.49 15.43
CA LEU A 91 2.68 17.86 15.16
C LEU A 91 3.70 18.65 14.35
N GLU A 92 4.99 18.53 14.71
CA GLU A 92 6.10 19.14 13.97
C GLU A 92 6.16 18.65 12.53
N ALA A 93 6.01 17.34 12.32
CA ALA A 93 6.01 16.73 10.99
C ALA A 93 4.81 17.19 10.15
N PHE A 94 3.63 17.29 10.74
CA PHE A 94 2.45 17.87 10.08
C PHE A 94 2.75 19.30 9.61
N THR A 95 3.17 20.16 10.55
CA THR A 95 3.42 21.58 10.27
C THR A 95 4.49 21.77 9.20
N ILE A 96 5.64 21.08 9.34
CA ILE A 96 6.76 21.22 8.41
C ILE A 96 6.43 20.63 7.04
N TYR A 97 5.72 19.49 6.97
CA TYR A 97 5.32 18.88 5.70
C TYR A 97 4.33 19.77 4.92
N VAL A 98 3.37 20.36 5.61
CA VAL A 98 2.44 21.29 4.98
C VAL A 98 3.19 22.56 4.53
N THR A 99 4.09 23.12 5.35
CA THR A 99 4.96 24.24 4.98
C THR A 99 5.81 23.94 3.74
N PHE A 100 6.40 22.75 3.65
CA PHE A 100 7.14 22.30 2.48
C PHE A 100 6.27 22.35 1.21
N ASN A 101 5.03 21.86 1.27
CA ASN A 101 4.11 21.87 0.14
C ASN A 101 3.71 23.30 -0.27
N TYR A 102 3.56 24.23 0.68
CA TYR A 102 3.36 25.64 0.37
C TYR A 102 4.57 26.27 -0.34
N PHE A 103 5.79 25.99 0.11
CA PHE A 103 7.00 26.44 -0.57
C PHE A 103 7.10 25.90 -1.97
N LEU A 104 6.88 24.59 -2.12
CA LEU A 104 6.93 23.92 -3.42
C LEU A 104 5.88 24.47 -4.39
N SER A 105 4.64 24.69 -3.91
CA SER A 105 3.58 25.35 -4.66
C SER A 105 3.99 26.75 -5.13
N ALA A 106 4.55 27.57 -4.22
CA ALA A 106 5.00 28.91 -4.56
C ALA A 106 6.15 28.90 -5.59
N ILE A 107 7.12 28.01 -5.43
CA ILE A 107 8.23 27.83 -6.37
C ILE A 107 7.69 27.45 -7.76
N LEU A 108 6.79 26.46 -7.83
CA LEU A 108 6.24 26.00 -9.12
C LEU A 108 5.37 27.06 -9.79
N LYS A 109 4.67 27.88 -9.02
CA LYS A 109 3.87 28.98 -9.57
C LYS A 109 4.73 29.99 -10.34
N PHE A 110 5.95 30.26 -9.89
CA PHE A 110 6.82 31.27 -10.52
C PHE A 110 7.87 30.68 -11.45
N TRP A 111 8.38 29.48 -11.14
CA TRP A 111 9.49 28.83 -11.85
C TRP A 111 9.18 27.45 -12.38
N GLY A 112 7.92 27.00 -12.37
CA GLY A 112 7.54 25.65 -12.78
C GLY A 112 8.06 25.26 -14.14
N THR A 113 7.91 26.15 -15.15
CA THR A 113 8.40 25.93 -16.51
C THR A 113 9.91 25.71 -16.58
N ASN A 114 10.69 26.34 -15.71
CA ASN A 114 12.14 26.14 -15.63
C ASN A 114 12.52 24.72 -15.17
N PHE A 115 11.61 24.07 -14.47
CA PHE A 115 11.77 22.71 -13.92
C PHE A 115 11.03 21.67 -14.78
N GLY A 116 10.43 22.07 -15.92
CA GLY A 116 9.67 21.17 -16.78
C GLY A 116 8.26 20.85 -16.25
N VAL A 117 7.73 21.64 -15.33
CA VAL A 117 6.40 21.46 -14.73
C VAL A 117 5.44 22.54 -15.23
N ASP A 118 4.35 22.11 -15.86
CA ASP A 118 3.23 23.01 -16.18
C ASP A 118 2.31 23.13 -14.96
N PHE A 119 2.52 24.18 -14.16
CA PHE A 119 1.71 24.42 -12.98
C PHE A 119 0.28 24.90 -13.29
N ALA A 120 -0.03 25.27 -14.53
CA ALA A 120 -1.39 25.60 -14.95
C ALA A 120 -2.25 24.36 -15.19
N ALA A 121 -1.63 23.21 -15.54
CA ALA A 121 -2.31 21.95 -15.77
C ALA A 121 -3.21 21.55 -14.60
N GLU A 122 -4.26 20.79 -14.88
CA GLU A 122 -5.13 20.24 -13.83
C GLU A 122 -4.37 19.23 -12.96
N VAL A 123 -4.79 19.13 -11.69
CA VAL A 123 -4.23 18.18 -10.72
C VAL A 123 -4.59 16.76 -11.13
N GLY A 124 -3.60 15.86 -11.08
CA GLY A 124 -3.77 14.44 -11.40
C GLY A 124 -3.40 14.08 -12.81
N GLY A 125 -3.69 12.84 -13.21
CA GLY A 125 -3.32 12.29 -14.52
C GLY A 125 -1.80 12.30 -14.74
N THR A 126 -1.35 12.80 -15.89
CA THR A 126 0.08 12.88 -16.27
C THR A 126 0.71 14.24 -15.95
N SER A 127 -0.01 15.14 -15.27
CA SER A 127 0.49 16.48 -14.95
C SER A 127 1.65 16.48 -13.94
N GLY A 128 1.81 15.42 -13.18
CA GLY A 128 2.74 15.35 -12.08
C GLY A 128 2.38 16.24 -10.88
N LEU A 129 1.15 16.77 -10.84
CA LEU A 129 0.63 17.65 -9.79
C LEU A 129 -0.40 16.92 -8.92
N ALA A 130 -0.40 17.22 -7.61
CA ALA A 130 -1.34 16.70 -6.63
C ALA A 130 -1.94 17.82 -5.78
N ASN A 131 -3.00 17.47 -5.05
CA ASN A 131 -3.61 18.32 -4.03
C ASN A 131 -3.34 17.73 -2.65
N VAL A 132 -2.48 18.38 -1.87
CA VAL A 132 -2.13 17.96 -0.51
C VAL A 132 -2.71 19.00 0.45
N CYS A 133 -3.63 18.62 1.31
CA CYS A 133 -4.32 19.52 2.27
C CYS A 133 -4.91 20.77 1.60
N GLY A 134 -5.46 20.65 0.38
CA GLY A 134 -5.99 21.80 -0.37
C GLY A 134 -4.92 22.63 -1.10
N ILE A 135 -3.65 22.26 -1.01
CA ILE A 135 -2.54 22.94 -1.68
C ILE A 135 -2.22 22.22 -2.98
N LYS A 136 -2.35 22.92 -4.12
CA LYS A 136 -1.85 22.44 -5.41
C LYS A 136 -0.33 22.46 -5.38
N THR A 137 0.30 21.30 -5.55
CA THR A 137 1.74 21.11 -5.42
C THR A 137 2.22 20.03 -6.37
N LEU A 138 3.53 19.78 -6.40
CA LEU A 138 4.11 18.64 -7.12
C LEU A 138 3.69 17.34 -6.43
N ASP A 139 3.27 16.36 -7.24
CA ASP A 139 2.95 15.04 -6.73
C ASP A 139 4.24 14.30 -6.34
N THR A 140 4.61 14.45 -5.10
CA THR A 140 5.73 13.73 -4.49
C THR A 140 5.29 12.42 -3.87
N GLY A 141 3.98 12.18 -3.85
CA GLY A 141 3.36 10.98 -3.31
C GLY A 141 3.83 10.65 -1.88
N MET A 142 3.75 9.38 -1.55
CA MET A 142 4.19 8.86 -0.27
C MET A 142 5.72 8.99 -0.09
N LEU A 143 6.50 8.84 -1.17
CA LEU A 143 7.97 8.95 -1.12
C LEU A 143 8.43 10.30 -0.61
N GLY A 144 7.92 11.38 -1.20
CA GLY A 144 8.24 12.73 -0.77
C GLY A 144 7.83 12.96 0.69
N ALA A 145 6.64 12.52 1.07
CA ALA A 145 6.16 12.60 2.43
C ALA A 145 7.08 11.90 3.44
N LEU A 146 7.55 10.70 3.13
CA LEU A 146 8.47 9.94 3.97
C LEU A 146 9.86 10.59 4.07
N ILE A 147 10.38 11.14 2.96
CA ILE A 147 11.66 11.86 2.96
C ILE A 147 11.57 13.09 3.87
N ILE A 148 10.56 13.93 3.67
CA ILE A 148 10.36 15.16 4.47
C ILE A 148 10.15 14.80 5.94
N SER A 149 9.28 13.83 6.23
CA SER A 149 9.06 13.38 7.61
C SER A 149 10.32 12.79 8.25
N GLY A 150 11.11 12.04 7.49
CA GLY A 150 12.41 11.54 7.94
C GLY A 150 13.38 12.66 8.33
N VAL A 151 13.43 13.75 7.55
CA VAL A 151 14.20 14.95 7.86
C VAL A 151 13.69 15.60 9.15
N VAL A 152 12.36 15.71 9.31
CA VAL A 152 11.75 16.25 10.53
C VAL A 152 12.10 15.42 11.76
N VAL A 153 11.96 14.09 11.67
CA VAL A 153 12.34 13.18 12.75
C VAL A 153 13.83 13.34 13.11
N TRP A 154 14.69 13.50 12.11
CA TRP A 154 16.12 13.74 12.34
C TRP A 154 16.35 15.07 13.07
N ILE A 155 15.71 16.17 12.64
CA ILE A 155 15.79 17.48 13.30
C ILE A 155 15.28 17.38 14.73
N HIS A 156 14.10 16.76 14.93
CA HIS A 156 13.50 16.55 16.25
C HIS A 156 14.46 15.80 17.19
N ASN A 157 14.93 14.61 16.76
CA ASN A 157 15.79 13.77 17.58
C ASN A 157 17.13 14.42 17.93
N LYS A 158 17.57 15.44 17.18
CA LYS A 158 18.85 16.14 17.39
C LYS A 158 18.68 17.43 18.17
N TYR A 159 17.62 18.19 17.94
CA TYR A 159 17.53 19.57 18.40
C TYR A 159 16.40 19.84 19.40
N PHE A 160 15.50 18.87 19.65
CA PHE A 160 14.34 19.06 20.53
C PHE A 160 14.74 19.44 21.96
N ASP A 161 15.80 18.85 22.51
CA ASP A 161 16.29 19.10 23.87
C ASP A 161 17.36 20.21 23.91
N THR A 162 17.51 21.02 22.83
CA THR A 162 18.52 22.10 22.82
C THR A 162 18.11 23.21 23.79
N GLU A 163 18.98 23.50 24.74
CA GLU A 163 18.80 24.64 25.64
C GLU A 163 19.11 25.94 24.90
N LEU A 164 18.14 26.82 24.87
CA LEU A 164 18.27 28.17 24.30
C LEU A 164 18.56 29.16 25.40
N PRO A 165 19.21 30.32 25.10
CA PRO A 165 19.34 31.42 26.04
C PRO A 165 17.97 31.84 26.64
N GLU A 166 17.93 32.29 27.88
CA GLU A 166 16.69 32.60 28.59
C GLU A 166 15.72 33.48 27.79
N TRP A 167 16.22 34.47 27.06
CA TRP A 167 15.41 35.37 26.23
C TRP A 167 14.80 34.72 25.00
N LEU A 168 15.32 33.56 24.59
CA LEU A 168 14.77 32.70 23.52
C LEU A 168 14.06 31.43 24.07
N GLY A 169 13.96 31.27 25.38
CA GLY A 169 13.43 30.07 26.04
C GLY A 169 12.03 29.70 25.57
N ILE A 170 11.18 30.67 25.19
CA ILE A 170 9.84 30.43 24.64
C ILE A 170 9.86 29.64 23.32
N PHE A 171 10.97 29.67 22.59
CA PHE A 171 11.15 28.93 21.33
C PHE A 171 11.78 27.55 21.53
N SER A 172 12.01 27.10 22.76
CA SER A 172 12.58 25.77 23.04
C SER A 172 11.63 24.63 22.64
N GLY A 173 12.19 23.45 22.42
CA GLY A 173 11.44 22.24 22.09
C GLY A 173 10.85 22.28 20.67
N SER A 174 9.54 22.00 20.54
CA SER A 174 8.87 21.92 19.24
C SER A 174 8.97 23.20 18.42
N SER A 175 8.90 24.38 19.05
CA SER A 175 9.02 25.66 18.34
C SER A 175 10.39 25.78 17.67
N PHE A 176 11.46 25.36 18.33
CA PHE A 176 12.81 25.36 17.77
C PHE A 176 12.96 24.37 16.60
N VAL A 177 12.40 23.18 16.75
CA VAL A 177 12.38 22.15 15.69
C VAL A 177 11.64 22.68 14.46
N VAL A 178 10.46 23.30 14.64
CA VAL A 178 9.68 23.88 13.53
C VAL A 178 10.41 25.04 12.88
N MET A 179 11.07 25.90 13.66
CA MET A 179 11.86 26.99 13.11
C MET A 179 13.02 26.48 12.23
N ILE A 180 13.78 25.51 12.72
CA ILE A 180 14.83 24.86 11.92
C ILE A 180 14.21 24.22 10.67
N GLY A 181 13.14 23.46 10.84
CA GLY A 181 12.42 22.79 9.75
C GLY A 181 11.96 23.78 8.67
N PHE A 182 11.41 24.92 9.05
CA PHE A 182 10.98 25.96 8.11
C PHE A 182 12.14 26.39 7.18
N PHE A 183 13.30 26.73 7.73
CA PHE A 183 14.44 27.16 6.92
C PHE A 183 15.06 26.00 6.11
N VAL A 184 15.07 24.77 6.63
CA VAL A 184 15.54 23.59 5.91
C VAL A 184 14.60 23.24 4.75
N MET A 185 13.30 23.47 4.88
CA MET A 185 12.34 23.15 3.80
C MET A 185 12.44 24.12 2.61
N ILE A 186 13.01 25.32 2.74
CA ILE A 186 13.23 26.20 1.59
C ILE A 186 14.16 25.55 0.54
N PRO A 187 15.42 25.23 0.87
CA PRO A 187 16.29 24.53 -0.10
C PRO A 187 15.76 23.15 -0.48
N MET A 188 15.09 22.43 0.44
CA MET A 188 14.46 21.14 0.11
C MET A 188 13.38 21.28 -0.96
N ALA A 189 12.53 22.31 -0.90
CA ALA A 189 11.52 22.55 -1.92
C ALA A 189 12.12 22.82 -3.30
N PHE A 190 13.22 23.57 -3.39
CA PHE A 190 13.97 23.78 -4.63
C PHE A 190 14.60 22.46 -5.14
N LEU A 191 15.19 21.65 -4.26
CA LEU A 191 15.75 20.33 -4.63
C LEU A 191 14.65 19.40 -5.18
N PHE A 192 13.47 19.40 -4.57
CA PHE A 192 12.33 18.62 -5.08
C PHE A 192 11.82 19.17 -6.40
N ALA A 193 11.67 20.49 -6.56
CA ALA A 193 11.26 21.09 -7.83
C ALA A 193 12.22 20.75 -8.98
N LEU A 194 13.52 20.66 -8.71
CA LEU A 194 14.55 20.31 -9.70
C LEU A 194 14.63 18.80 -9.96
N GLY A 195 14.60 17.98 -8.91
CA GLY A 195 14.92 16.56 -8.98
C GLY A 195 13.69 15.66 -9.15
N TRP A 196 12.56 16.03 -8.55
CA TRP A 196 11.38 15.16 -8.53
C TRP A 196 10.75 14.88 -9.90
N PRO A 197 10.66 15.85 -10.83
CA PRO A 197 10.18 15.56 -12.18
C PRO A 197 11.01 14.47 -12.88
N LYS A 198 12.33 14.44 -12.66
CA LYS A 198 13.19 13.36 -13.20
C LYS A 198 12.94 12.01 -12.55
N ILE A 199 12.58 12.00 -11.25
CA ILE A 199 12.16 10.78 -10.56
C ILE A 199 10.82 10.30 -11.12
N GLN A 200 9.88 11.22 -11.40
CA GLN A 200 8.60 10.88 -12.05
C GLN A 200 8.82 10.26 -13.43
N GLU A 201 9.72 10.81 -14.25
CA GLU A 201 10.10 10.22 -15.54
C GLU A 201 10.68 8.80 -15.38
N ALA A 202 11.58 8.59 -14.39
CA ALA A 202 12.16 7.27 -14.13
C ALA A 202 11.11 6.27 -13.62
N MET A 203 10.15 6.72 -12.81
CA MET A 203 9.01 5.90 -12.37
C MET A 203 8.10 5.52 -13.54
N LEU A 204 7.83 6.46 -14.45
CA LEU A 204 7.08 6.18 -15.68
C LEU A 204 7.79 5.11 -16.53
N PHE A 205 9.10 5.20 -16.67
CA PHE A 205 9.88 4.18 -17.39
C PHE A 205 9.77 2.79 -16.73
N LEU A 206 9.88 2.70 -15.41
CA LEU A 206 9.72 1.42 -14.67
C LEU A 206 8.30 0.88 -14.79
N GLN A 207 7.29 1.73 -14.74
CA GLN A 207 5.90 1.37 -14.94
C GLN A 207 5.66 0.86 -16.36
N ASP A 208 6.21 1.54 -17.37
CA ASP A 208 6.10 1.13 -18.75
C ASP A 208 6.81 -0.21 -19.00
N PHE A 209 7.94 -0.46 -18.32
CA PHE A 209 8.59 -1.77 -18.32
C PHE A 209 7.67 -2.85 -17.75
N PHE A 210 7.06 -2.65 -16.58
CA PHE A 210 6.13 -3.64 -16.02
C PHE A 210 4.89 -3.84 -16.91
N LYS A 211 4.32 -2.75 -17.47
CA LYS A 211 3.16 -2.81 -18.38
C LYS A 211 3.50 -3.53 -19.69
N SER A 212 4.61 -3.16 -20.33
CA SER A 212 5.02 -3.71 -21.62
C SER A 212 5.53 -5.14 -21.55
N SER A 213 6.02 -5.58 -20.39
CA SER A 213 6.55 -6.92 -20.18
C SER A 213 5.47 -7.98 -19.93
N GLY A 214 4.19 -7.59 -19.95
CA GLY A 214 3.04 -8.51 -19.86
C GLY A 214 3.14 -9.45 -18.66
N THR A 215 3.09 -10.75 -18.89
CA THR A 215 3.12 -11.77 -17.82
C THR A 215 4.37 -11.68 -16.94
N ILE A 216 5.53 -11.41 -17.54
CA ILE A 216 6.81 -11.30 -16.80
C ILE A 216 6.79 -10.04 -15.95
N GLY A 217 6.27 -8.93 -16.46
CA GLY A 217 6.13 -7.68 -15.72
C GLY A 217 5.28 -7.84 -14.46
N VAL A 218 4.14 -8.51 -14.56
CA VAL A 218 3.26 -8.81 -13.41
C VAL A 218 3.97 -9.72 -12.39
N GLY A 219 4.72 -10.71 -12.86
CA GLY A 219 5.51 -11.59 -11.99
C GLY A 219 6.63 -10.85 -11.25
N LEU A 220 7.41 -10.03 -11.96
CA LEU A 220 8.49 -9.23 -11.37
C LEU A 220 7.95 -8.19 -10.38
N TYR A 221 6.82 -7.57 -10.70
CA TYR A 221 6.15 -6.66 -9.79
C TYR A 221 5.76 -7.35 -8.48
N ALA A 222 5.08 -8.50 -8.56
CA ALA A 222 4.68 -9.27 -7.38
C ALA A 222 5.88 -9.82 -6.59
N PHE A 223 6.94 -10.23 -7.28
CA PHE A 223 8.19 -10.64 -6.64
C PHE A 223 8.83 -9.48 -5.88
N SER A 224 8.93 -8.31 -6.51
CA SER A 224 9.54 -7.12 -5.91
C SER A 224 8.75 -6.63 -4.69
N GLU A 225 7.43 -6.62 -4.79
CA GLU A 225 6.56 -6.30 -3.66
C GLU A 225 6.85 -7.24 -2.48
N LYS A 226 6.90 -8.54 -2.74
CA LYS A 226 7.07 -9.53 -1.69
C LYS A 226 8.48 -9.54 -1.09
N ILE A 227 9.52 -9.49 -1.91
CA ILE A 227 10.91 -9.54 -1.41
C ILE A 227 11.31 -8.31 -0.61
N LEU A 228 10.68 -7.17 -0.90
CA LEU A 228 10.92 -5.92 -0.17
C LEU A 228 10.08 -5.75 1.09
N LEU A 229 9.10 -6.64 1.33
CA LEU A 229 8.23 -6.58 2.50
C LEU A 229 9.00 -6.50 3.83
N PRO A 230 10.07 -7.29 4.07
CA PRO A 230 10.81 -7.23 5.34
C PRO A 230 11.51 -5.90 5.59
N THR A 231 11.74 -5.12 4.55
CA THR A 231 12.41 -3.83 4.61
C THR A 231 11.43 -2.67 4.78
N GLY A 232 10.11 -2.91 4.63
CA GLY A 232 9.09 -1.89 4.54
C GLY A 232 9.11 -1.11 3.21
N LEU A 233 10.05 -1.43 2.29
CA LEU A 233 10.20 -0.73 1.02
C LEU A 233 9.20 -1.22 -0.05
N HIS A 234 8.46 -2.29 0.19
CA HIS A 234 7.43 -2.80 -0.72
C HIS A 234 6.34 -1.75 -1.02
N HIS A 235 6.10 -0.80 -0.10
CA HIS A 235 5.20 0.32 -0.32
C HIS A 235 5.61 1.15 -1.56
N PHE A 236 6.90 1.29 -1.83
CA PHE A 236 7.41 2.01 -3.00
C PHE A 236 7.14 1.28 -4.32
N ILE A 237 6.93 -0.03 -4.26
CA ILE A 237 6.58 -0.82 -5.45
C ILE A 237 5.08 -0.74 -5.71
N TYR A 238 4.24 -1.02 -4.70
CA TYR A 238 2.81 -1.15 -4.97
C TYR A 238 2.03 0.18 -4.89
N ALA A 239 2.43 1.13 -4.03
CA ALA A 239 1.64 2.34 -3.83
C ALA A 239 1.46 3.18 -5.09
N PRO A 240 2.48 3.39 -5.95
CA PRO A 240 2.29 4.12 -7.20
C PRO A 240 1.25 3.48 -8.14
N PHE A 241 1.11 2.16 -8.11
CA PHE A 241 0.14 1.43 -8.92
C PHE A 241 -1.25 1.38 -8.27
N ALA A 242 -1.29 1.04 -7.00
CA ALA A 242 -2.53 0.80 -6.28
C ALA A 242 -3.26 2.09 -5.91
N LEU A 243 -2.51 3.11 -5.48
CA LEU A 243 -3.02 4.30 -4.80
C LEU A 243 -2.67 5.61 -5.53
N ASP A 244 -1.83 5.57 -6.56
CA ASP A 244 -1.38 6.73 -7.31
C ASP A 244 -1.53 6.52 -8.82
N SER A 245 -1.37 7.56 -9.63
CA SER A 245 -1.71 7.56 -11.06
C SER A 245 -0.69 6.84 -11.97
N ALA A 246 0.02 5.84 -11.47
CA ALA A 246 1.04 5.12 -12.22
C ALA A 246 0.52 4.37 -13.45
N VAL A 247 -0.66 3.78 -13.38
CA VAL A 247 -1.26 2.94 -14.44
C VAL A 247 -2.61 3.45 -14.89
N VAL A 248 -3.39 4.01 -13.95
CA VAL A 248 -4.71 4.60 -14.19
C VAL A 248 -4.88 5.82 -13.28
N PRO A 249 -5.66 6.83 -13.69
CA PRO A 249 -5.88 8.01 -12.87
C PRO A 249 -6.39 7.68 -11.46
N GLY A 250 -5.72 8.21 -10.44
CA GLY A 250 -6.08 8.01 -9.04
C GLY A 250 -5.71 6.64 -8.45
N GLY A 251 -5.01 5.81 -9.20
CA GLY A 251 -4.62 4.46 -8.78
C GLY A 251 -5.67 3.39 -9.05
N ILE A 252 -5.24 2.14 -9.05
CA ILE A 252 -6.07 0.99 -9.42
C ILE A 252 -7.28 0.86 -8.49
N GLU A 253 -7.11 1.08 -7.20
CA GLU A 253 -8.20 0.91 -6.21
C GLU A 253 -9.29 1.97 -6.40
N ALA A 254 -8.90 3.22 -6.56
CA ALA A 254 -9.82 4.31 -6.83
C ALA A 254 -10.53 4.14 -8.17
N TYR A 255 -9.75 3.83 -9.20
CA TYR A 255 -10.28 3.63 -10.55
C TYR A 255 -11.28 2.47 -10.62
N TRP A 256 -10.96 1.33 -9.98
CA TRP A 256 -11.87 0.19 -9.90
C TRP A 256 -13.21 0.58 -9.26
N ASN A 257 -13.16 1.21 -8.09
CA ASN A 257 -14.38 1.59 -7.36
C ASN A 257 -15.22 2.62 -8.13
N LEU A 258 -14.57 3.57 -8.82
CA LEU A 258 -15.26 4.57 -9.64
C LEU A 258 -16.00 3.94 -10.83
N HIS A 259 -15.43 2.90 -11.46
CA HIS A 259 -16.00 2.22 -12.63
C HIS A 259 -16.71 0.90 -12.26
N LEU A 260 -16.86 0.59 -10.96
CA LEU A 260 -17.40 -0.71 -10.51
C LEU A 260 -18.78 -1.00 -11.09
N SER A 261 -19.65 0.00 -11.15
CA SER A 261 -21.00 -0.16 -11.73
C SER A 261 -20.96 -0.49 -13.23
N GLU A 262 -20.05 0.16 -13.97
CA GLU A 262 -19.83 -0.09 -15.39
C GLU A 262 -19.28 -1.52 -15.61
N PHE A 263 -18.27 -1.90 -14.84
CA PHE A 263 -17.68 -3.24 -14.94
C PHE A 263 -18.68 -4.34 -14.56
N ALA A 264 -19.47 -4.13 -13.51
CA ALA A 264 -20.48 -5.08 -13.07
C ALA A 264 -21.57 -5.34 -14.11
N GLN A 265 -21.94 -4.32 -14.89
CA GLN A 265 -22.96 -4.42 -15.94
C GLN A 265 -22.43 -4.95 -17.27
N SER A 266 -21.13 -4.84 -17.51
CA SER A 266 -20.51 -5.26 -18.76
C SER A 266 -20.41 -6.78 -18.87
N THR A 267 -20.64 -7.31 -20.06
CA THR A 267 -20.40 -8.72 -20.40
C THR A 267 -19.03 -8.96 -21.04
N LYS A 268 -18.25 -7.90 -21.31
CA LYS A 268 -16.89 -8.01 -21.82
C LYS A 268 -15.96 -8.60 -20.73
N PRO A 269 -14.96 -9.40 -21.11
CA PRO A 269 -14.01 -9.94 -20.14
C PRO A 269 -13.30 -8.83 -19.33
N LEU A 270 -13.14 -9.00 -18.03
CA LEU A 270 -12.46 -8.02 -17.16
C LEU A 270 -11.02 -7.72 -17.62
N ARG A 271 -10.34 -8.65 -18.27
CA ARG A 271 -9.01 -8.42 -18.85
C ARG A 271 -8.98 -7.35 -19.95
N GLU A 272 -10.10 -7.12 -20.61
CA GLU A 272 -10.27 -6.10 -21.65
C GLU A 272 -10.76 -4.77 -21.05
N LEU A 273 -11.69 -4.86 -20.08
CA LEU A 273 -12.25 -3.69 -19.41
C LEU A 273 -11.23 -3.03 -18.46
N PHE A 274 -10.45 -3.84 -17.76
CA PHE A 274 -9.56 -3.38 -16.71
C PHE A 274 -8.18 -4.06 -16.75
N PRO A 275 -7.37 -3.82 -17.79
CA PRO A 275 -6.03 -4.41 -17.91
C PRO A 275 -5.13 -4.09 -16.72
N ALA A 276 -5.24 -2.89 -16.15
CA ALA A 276 -4.47 -2.41 -15.01
C ALA A 276 -4.68 -3.26 -13.74
N GLY A 277 -5.83 -3.91 -13.58
CA GLY A 277 -6.12 -4.83 -12.48
C GLY A 277 -5.15 -6.01 -12.37
N ALA A 278 -4.33 -6.25 -13.39
CA ALA A 278 -3.22 -7.19 -13.34
C ALA A 278 -2.23 -6.90 -12.20
N PHE A 279 -2.01 -5.62 -11.90
CA PHE A 279 -1.08 -5.22 -10.84
C PHE A 279 -1.69 -5.30 -9.43
N HIS A 280 -3.00 -5.54 -9.29
CA HIS A 280 -3.62 -5.87 -8.00
C HIS A 280 -3.61 -7.36 -7.67
N LEU A 281 -3.18 -8.21 -8.60
CA LEU A 281 -3.04 -9.67 -8.36
C LEU A 281 -2.03 -9.99 -7.25
N TYR A 282 -1.12 -9.08 -6.89
CA TYR A 282 -0.16 -9.25 -5.79
C TYR A 282 -0.84 -9.53 -4.43
N GLY A 283 -2.11 -9.23 -4.28
CA GLY A 283 -2.89 -9.61 -3.10
C GLY A 283 -3.38 -11.06 -3.11
N THR A 284 -3.42 -11.74 -4.27
CA THR A 284 -3.91 -13.13 -4.34
C THR A 284 -3.10 -14.11 -3.50
N PRO A 285 -1.75 -14.03 -3.41
CA PRO A 285 -0.98 -14.87 -2.48
C PRO A 285 -1.36 -14.69 -1.01
N LYS A 286 -1.85 -13.50 -0.62
CA LYS A 286 -2.24 -13.20 0.77
C LYS A 286 -3.38 -14.10 1.27
N VAL A 287 -4.20 -14.58 0.34
CA VAL A 287 -5.32 -15.49 0.62
C VAL A 287 -4.92 -16.95 0.49
N PHE A 288 -4.21 -17.32 -0.56
CA PHE A 288 -3.97 -18.73 -0.88
C PHE A 288 -2.71 -19.31 -0.25
N ALA A 289 -1.63 -18.53 -0.10
CA ALA A 289 -0.39 -19.01 0.50
C ALA A 289 -0.52 -19.38 1.99
N PRO A 290 -1.22 -18.62 2.85
CA PRO A 290 -1.32 -18.93 4.27
C PRO A 290 -1.85 -20.32 4.58
N MET A 291 -2.81 -20.82 3.83
CA MET A 291 -3.34 -22.17 3.97
C MET A 291 -2.28 -23.25 3.71
N GLY A 292 -1.58 -23.13 2.59
CA GLY A 292 -0.53 -24.09 2.20
C GLY A 292 0.65 -24.09 3.16
N ILE A 293 1.10 -22.91 3.59
CA ILE A 293 2.19 -22.73 4.56
C ILE A 293 1.81 -23.32 5.92
N THR A 294 0.60 -23.04 6.41
CA THR A 294 0.09 -23.57 7.68
C THR A 294 0.04 -25.10 7.68
N LEU A 295 -0.48 -25.70 6.60
CA LEU A 295 -0.50 -27.15 6.43
C LEU A 295 0.92 -27.76 6.37
N ALA A 296 1.87 -27.08 5.72
CA ALA A 296 3.25 -27.53 5.66
C ALA A 296 3.89 -27.54 7.07
N PHE A 297 3.70 -26.48 7.84
CA PHE A 297 4.23 -26.41 9.20
C PHE A 297 3.58 -27.43 10.13
N TYR A 298 2.26 -27.59 10.09
CA TYR A 298 1.53 -28.57 10.86
C TYR A 298 2.03 -30.01 10.59
N THR A 299 2.17 -30.37 9.31
CA THR A 299 2.56 -31.73 8.91
C THR A 299 4.04 -32.05 9.15
N THR A 300 4.88 -31.01 9.25
CA THR A 300 6.32 -31.17 9.56
C THR A 300 6.65 -31.01 11.02
N ALA A 301 5.74 -30.49 11.83
CA ALA A 301 5.90 -30.32 13.28
C ALA A 301 5.91 -31.67 14.02
N LYS A 302 6.65 -31.73 15.16
CA LYS A 302 6.59 -32.84 16.11
C LYS A 302 5.16 -33.02 16.63
N LYS A 303 4.73 -34.26 16.80
CA LYS A 303 3.33 -34.58 17.17
C LYS A 303 2.86 -33.80 18.43
N GLU A 304 3.73 -33.69 19.41
CA GLU A 304 3.47 -32.99 20.70
C GLU A 304 3.26 -31.50 20.53
N LYS A 305 3.88 -30.89 19.50
CA LYS A 305 3.84 -29.45 19.24
C LYS A 305 2.79 -29.02 18.21
N ARG A 306 2.09 -29.94 17.56
CA ARG A 306 1.12 -29.62 16.51
C ARG A 306 0.00 -28.68 16.95
N LYS A 307 -0.51 -28.86 18.18
CA LYS A 307 -1.53 -27.96 18.75
C LYS A 307 -1.01 -26.53 18.91
N GLN A 308 0.25 -26.37 19.34
CA GLN A 308 0.89 -25.07 19.48
C GLN A 308 1.10 -24.39 18.11
N VAL A 309 1.50 -25.19 17.11
CA VAL A 309 1.64 -24.69 15.71
C VAL A 309 0.31 -24.19 15.18
N LEU A 310 -0.79 -24.92 15.36
CA LEU A 310 -2.12 -24.46 14.93
C LEU A 310 -2.56 -23.21 15.69
N ALA A 311 -2.34 -23.14 16.99
CA ALA A 311 -2.65 -21.97 17.81
C ALA A 311 -1.91 -20.70 17.35
N LEU A 312 -0.67 -20.84 16.82
CA LEU A 312 0.11 -19.75 16.25
C LEU A 312 -0.33 -19.41 14.81
N MET A 313 -0.48 -20.45 13.97
CA MET A 313 -0.62 -20.25 12.53
C MET A 313 -2.05 -19.92 12.09
N ILE A 314 -3.08 -20.43 12.76
CA ILE A 314 -4.48 -20.18 12.37
C ILE A 314 -4.84 -18.70 12.49
N PRO A 315 -4.62 -18.00 13.63
CA PRO A 315 -4.90 -16.58 13.73
C PRO A 315 -4.11 -15.75 12.71
N ALA A 316 -2.82 -16.06 12.51
CA ALA A 316 -1.98 -15.37 11.54
C ALA A 316 -2.45 -15.59 10.10
N ALA A 317 -2.85 -16.82 9.75
CA ALA A 317 -3.40 -17.15 8.44
C ALA A 317 -4.76 -16.47 8.20
N LEU A 318 -5.65 -16.47 9.18
CA LEU A 318 -6.95 -15.79 9.08
C LEU A 318 -6.78 -14.29 8.92
N THR A 319 -5.86 -13.66 9.66
CA THR A 319 -5.54 -12.24 9.49
C THR A 319 -5.12 -11.97 8.05
N ALA A 320 -4.17 -12.75 7.52
CA ALA A 320 -3.72 -12.59 6.13
C ALA A 320 -4.86 -12.77 5.13
N MET A 321 -5.64 -13.85 5.27
CA MET A 321 -6.71 -14.19 4.34
C MET A 321 -7.87 -13.20 4.36
N LEU A 322 -8.29 -12.74 5.55
CA LEU A 322 -9.45 -11.88 5.68
C LEU A 322 -9.12 -10.41 5.38
N THR A 323 -7.99 -9.91 5.85
CA THR A 323 -7.63 -8.49 5.77
C THR A 323 -6.52 -8.17 4.77
N GLY A 324 -5.72 -9.16 4.35
CA GLY A 324 -4.56 -8.97 3.48
C GLY A 324 -3.27 -8.59 4.23
N ILE A 325 -3.25 -8.63 5.57
CA ILE A 325 -2.07 -8.34 6.40
C ILE A 325 -1.28 -9.63 6.59
N THR A 326 -0.14 -9.77 5.90
CA THR A 326 0.64 -11.02 5.84
C THR A 326 1.82 -11.10 6.80
N GLU A 327 2.23 -9.98 7.39
CA GLU A 327 3.37 -9.90 8.30
C GLU A 327 3.30 -10.93 9.45
N PRO A 328 2.14 -11.16 10.11
CA PRO A 328 2.07 -12.12 11.20
C PRO A 328 2.44 -13.55 10.79
N ILE A 329 2.09 -13.99 9.59
CA ILE A 329 2.43 -15.33 9.12
C ILE A 329 3.81 -15.39 8.49
N GLU A 330 4.20 -14.40 7.70
CA GLU A 330 5.48 -14.38 6.98
C GLU A 330 6.67 -14.25 7.94
N PHE A 331 6.53 -13.49 9.02
CA PHE A 331 7.57 -13.34 10.04
C PHE A 331 7.82 -14.61 10.85
N THR A 332 6.89 -15.58 10.86
CA THR A 332 7.12 -16.89 11.50
C THR A 332 8.25 -17.69 10.86
N PHE A 333 8.57 -17.43 9.58
CA PHE A 333 9.63 -18.15 8.87
C PHE A 333 10.69 -17.25 8.24
N LEU A 334 10.40 -15.96 8.01
CA LEU A 334 11.35 -15.03 7.41
C LEU A 334 12.71 -15.02 8.12
N PHE A 335 12.72 -14.90 9.45
CA PHE A 335 13.96 -14.77 10.21
C PHE A 335 14.61 -16.12 10.53
N ILE A 336 13.83 -17.19 10.54
CA ILE A 336 14.28 -18.54 10.89
C ILE A 336 14.79 -19.30 9.66
N ALA A 337 14.14 -19.12 8.53
CA ALA A 337 14.42 -19.79 7.29
C ALA A 337 14.27 -18.84 6.08
N PRO A 338 15.19 -17.87 5.88
CA PRO A 338 15.09 -16.87 4.80
C PRO A 338 14.94 -17.47 3.40
N VAL A 339 15.48 -18.67 3.19
CA VAL A 339 15.32 -19.41 1.93
C VAL A 339 13.85 -19.75 1.64
N LEU A 340 13.07 -20.10 2.67
CA LEU A 340 11.63 -20.32 2.52
C LEU A 340 10.91 -19.03 2.13
N PHE A 341 11.36 -17.89 2.64
CA PHE A 341 10.80 -16.60 2.27
C PHE A 341 11.11 -16.23 0.81
N LEU A 342 12.34 -16.48 0.35
CA LEU A 342 12.70 -16.30 -1.07
C LEU A 342 11.83 -17.20 -1.98
N VAL A 343 11.66 -18.47 -1.60
CA VAL A 343 10.80 -19.41 -2.35
C VAL A 343 9.33 -18.93 -2.31
N HIS A 344 8.86 -18.40 -1.19
CA HIS A 344 7.54 -17.80 -1.08
C HIS A 344 7.38 -16.63 -2.06
N ALA A 345 8.34 -15.70 -2.14
CA ALA A 345 8.31 -14.60 -3.08
C ALA A 345 8.28 -15.06 -4.55
N ILE A 346 9.03 -16.11 -4.89
CA ILE A 346 8.99 -16.72 -6.23
C ILE A 346 7.61 -17.33 -6.51
N LEU A 347 7.04 -18.07 -5.56
CA LEU A 347 5.70 -18.65 -5.72
C LEU A 347 4.61 -17.59 -5.84
N CYS A 348 4.75 -16.45 -5.14
CA CYS A 348 3.87 -15.30 -5.31
C CYS A 348 3.92 -14.77 -6.76
N ALA A 349 5.12 -14.60 -7.31
CA ALA A 349 5.29 -14.20 -8.70
C ALA A 349 4.64 -15.20 -9.66
N CYS A 350 4.89 -16.51 -9.47
CA CYS A 350 4.31 -17.57 -10.30
C CYS A 350 2.78 -17.59 -10.24
N LEU A 351 2.18 -17.44 -9.05
CA LEU A 351 0.72 -17.33 -8.91
C LEU A 351 0.17 -16.12 -9.67
N ASN A 352 0.81 -14.96 -9.52
CA ASN A 352 0.37 -13.75 -10.21
C ASN A 352 0.47 -13.90 -11.74
N MET A 353 1.54 -14.50 -12.25
CA MET A 353 1.66 -14.82 -13.68
C MET A 353 0.56 -15.79 -14.14
N ALA A 354 0.28 -16.83 -13.37
CA ALA A 354 -0.78 -17.78 -13.69
C ALA A 354 -2.17 -17.11 -13.70
N MET A 355 -2.48 -16.29 -12.71
CA MET A 355 -3.72 -15.51 -12.66
C MET A 355 -3.83 -14.55 -13.86
N TYR A 356 -2.72 -13.89 -14.20
CA TYR A 356 -2.66 -12.97 -15.35
C TYR A 356 -2.98 -13.69 -16.65
N ILE A 357 -2.34 -14.84 -16.91
CA ILE A 357 -2.55 -15.67 -18.12
C ILE A 357 -4.00 -16.17 -18.17
N ALA A 358 -4.55 -16.58 -17.02
CA ALA A 358 -5.92 -17.02 -16.88
C ALA A 358 -6.98 -15.90 -17.06
N GLY A 359 -6.54 -14.64 -17.24
CA GLY A 359 -7.43 -13.52 -17.48
C GLY A 359 -8.06 -12.92 -16.22
N VAL A 360 -7.61 -13.31 -15.04
CA VAL A 360 -8.12 -12.76 -13.77
C VAL A 360 -7.71 -11.31 -13.63
N ARG A 361 -8.69 -10.42 -13.41
CA ARG A 361 -8.51 -8.99 -13.16
C ARG A 361 -9.52 -8.54 -12.10
N GLY A 362 -9.14 -7.55 -11.29
CA GLY A 362 -9.98 -6.97 -10.24
C GLY A 362 -9.16 -6.19 -9.21
N ALA A 363 -9.81 -5.74 -8.15
CA ALA A 363 -9.20 -5.01 -7.04
C ALA A 363 -8.69 -5.96 -5.93
N PHE A 364 -7.87 -6.95 -6.26
CA PHE A 364 -7.46 -8.04 -5.37
C PHE A 364 -6.25 -7.74 -4.46
N ALA A 365 -5.93 -6.46 -4.22
CA ALA A 365 -4.78 -6.08 -3.39
C ALA A 365 -4.90 -6.51 -1.93
N ASN A 366 -6.11 -6.55 -1.39
CA ASN A 366 -6.42 -6.82 0.01
C ASN A 366 -6.87 -8.28 0.24
N GLY A 367 -7.55 -8.57 1.36
CA GLY A 367 -8.05 -9.91 1.71
C GLY A 367 -9.48 -10.18 1.25
N LEU A 368 -10.00 -11.35 1.66
CA LEU A 368 -11.31 -11.86 1.26
C LEU A 368 -12.47 -10.91 1.57
N ILE A 369 -12.40 -10.12 2.65
CA ILE A 369 -13.46 -9.15 2.98
C ILE A 369 -13.56 -8.10 1.87
N ALA A 370 -12.42 -7.55 1.44
CA ALA A 370 -12.40 -6.58 0.34
C ALA A 370 -12.80 -7.23 -1.00
N TRP A 371 -12.32 -8.45 -1.30
CA TRP A 371 -12.72 -9.18 -2.52
C TRP A 371 -14.22 -9.40 -2.58
N GLY A 372 -14.83 -9.78 -1.45
CA GLY A 372 -16.29 -9.93 -1.38
C GLY A 372 -17.01 -8.63 -1.69
N ALA A 373 -16.61 -7.54 -1.04
CA ALA A 373 -17.28 -6.26 -1.15
C ALA A 373 -17.05 -5.53 -2.50
N GLN A 374 -15.82 -5.60 -3.03
CA GLN A 374 -15.40 -4.80 -4.19
C GLN A 374 -15.42 -5.55 -5.51
N ASP A 375 -15.33 -6.90 -5.49
CA ASP A 375 -15.21 -7.71 -6.70
C ASP A 375 -16.34 -8.74 -6.80
N TRP A 376 -16.36 -9.73 -5.89
CA TRP A 376 -17.20 -10.91 -6.06
C TRP A 376 -18.69 -10.60 -6.03
N ILE A 377 -19.18 -9.87 -5.02
CA ILE A 377 -20.62 -9.59 -4.88
C ILE A 377 -21.09 -8.67 -6.03
N PRO A 378 -20.44 -7.50 -6.30
CA PRO A 378 -20.93 -6.60 -7.33
C PRO A 378 -20.85 -7.19 -8.75
N CYS A 379 -19.78 -7.93 -9.05
CA CYS A 379 -19.50 -8.37 -10.42
C CYS A 379 -19.85 -9.83 -10.69
N TRP A 380 -20.43 -10.57 -9.72
CA TRP A 380 -20.72 -12.00 -9.85
C TRP A 380 -21.57 -12.35 -11.06
N GLN A 381 -22.60 -11.57 -11.31
CA GLN A 381 -23.58 -11.88 -12.36
C GLN A 381 -22.94 -12.07 -13.73
N ASN A 382 -22.01 -11.20 -14.12
CA ASN A 382 -21.41 -11.21 -15.46
C ASN A 382 -19.97 -11.77 -15.47
N HIS A 383 -19.30 -11.82 -14.31
CA HIS A 383 -17.87 -12.18 -14.22
C HIS A 383 -17.58 -13.39 -13.34
N TRP A 384 -18.58 -14.17 -12.93
CA TRP A 384 -18.43 -15.34 -12.05
C TRP A 384 -17.35 -16.32 -12.49
N MET A 385 -17.19 -16.53 -13.81
CA MET A 385 -16.18 -17.43 -14.36
C MET A 385 -14.76 -16.97 -14.00
N THR A 386 -14.48 -15.65 -14.03
CA THR A 386 -13.19 -15.08 -13.62
C THR A 386 -12.89 -15.43 -12.16
N TYR A 387 -13.88 -15.37 -11.29
CA TYR A 387 -13.71 -15.65 -9.86
C TYR A 387 -13.58 -17.14 -9.57
N VAL A 388 -14.31 -17.99 -10.32
CA VAL A 388 -14.12 -19.44 -10.25
C VAL A 388 -12.71 -19.82 -10.69
N ILE A 389 -12.21 -19.26 -11.79
CA ILE A 389 -10.83 -19.48 -12.25
C ILE A 389 -9.83 -18.98 -11.19
N GLN A 390 -10.03 -17.81 -10.61
CA GLN A 390 -9.22 -17.28 -9.52
C GLN A 390 -9.12 -18.26 -8.35
N ILE A 391 -10.25 -18.78 -7.91
CA ILE A 391 -10.31 -19.75 -6.79
C ILE A 391 -9.59 -21.05 -7.17
N LEU A 392 -9.85 -21.61 -8.34
CA LEU A 392 -9.23 -22.87 -8.77
C LEU A 392 -7.71 -22.75 -8.91
N VAL A 393 -7.22 -21.70 -9.57
CA VAL A 393 -5.78 -21.42 -9.69
C VAL A 393 -5.17 -21.19 -8.30
N GLY A 394 -5.85 -20.41 -7.45
CA GLY A 394 -5.40 -20.15 -6.08
C GLY A 394 -5.28 -21.42 -5.24
N LEU A 395 -6.27 -22.31 -5.28
CA LEU A 395 -6.24 -23.59 -4.57
C LEU A 395 -5.15 -24.54 -5.11
N ALA A 396 -4.92 -24.55 -6.43
CA ALA A 396 -3.79 -25.28 -7.01
C ALA A 396 -2.46 -24.78 -6.44
N PHE A 397 -2.28 -23.47 -6.35
CA PHE A 397 -1.08 -22.88 -5.75
C PHE A 397 -1.01 -23.09 -4.23
N THR A 398 -2.12 -23.12 -3.50
CA THR A 398 -2.15 -23.57 -2.09
C THR A 398 -1.51 -24.93 -1.93
N LEU A 399 -1.87 -25.89 -2.81
CA LEU A 399 -1.26 -27.22 -2.82
C LEU A 399 0.24 -27.16 -3.16
N ILE A 400 0.64 -26.32 -4.13
CA ILE A 400 2.05 -26.11 -4.48
C ILE A 400 2.82 -25.56 -3.27
N TRP A 401 2.32 -24.52 -2.56
CA TRP A 401 2.94 -24.03 -1.32
C TRP A 401 3.10 -25.14 -0.28
N PHE A 402 2.05 -25.92 -0.06
CA PHE A 402 2.09 -27.03 0.88
C PHE A 402 3.19 -28.04 0.53
N LEU A 403 3.24 -28.49 -0.72
CA LEU A 403 4.19 -29.52 -1.17
C LEU A 403 5.64 -28.98 -1.14
N VAL A 404 5.86 -27.79 -1.70
CA VAL A 404 7.19 -27.19 -1.78
C VAL A 404 7.73 -26.87 -0.39
N PHE A 405 6.95 -26.23 0.48
CA PHE A 405 7.39 -25.91 1.84
C PHE A 405 7.66 -27.19 2.65
N ARG A 406 6.74 -28.17 2.60
CA ARG A 406 6.94 -29.46 3.27
C ARG A 406 8.21 -30.16 2.80
N PHE A 407 8.47 -30.18 1.49
CA PHE A 407 9.67 -30.77 0.92
C PHE A 407 10.93 -30.07 1.41
N LEU A 408 11.00 -28.74 1.29
CA LEU A 408 12.15 -27.95 1.69
C LEU A 408 12.43 -28.03 3.19
N ILE A 409 11.39 -27.94 4.02
CA ILE A 409 11.52 -28.05 5.47
C ILE A 409 12.12 -29.42 5.86
N LYS A 410 11.65 -30.50 5.23
CA LYS A 410 12.18 -31.84 5.50
C LYS A 410 13.60 -32.02 4.97
N LYS A 411 13.87 -31.59 3.72
CA LYS A 411 15.16 -31.78 3.04
C LYS A 411 16.29 -31.02 3.72
N PHE A 412 16.05 -29.76 4.09
CA PHE A 412 17.07 -28.88 4.67
C PHE A 412 16.98 -28.75 6.18
N ASN A 413 16.06 -29.50 6.80
CA ASN A 413 15.86 -29.53 8.26
C ASN A 413 15.66 -28.12 8.86
N PHE A 414 14.91 -27.24 8.18
CA PHE A 414 14.64 -25.91 8.68
C PHE A 414 13.90 -25.94 10.03
N LYS A 415 14.33 -25.11 10.97
CA LYS A 415 13.71 -24.99 12.30
C LYS A 415 12.48 -24.12 12.26
N THR A 416 11.45 -24.56 11.56
CA THR A 416 10.15 -23.88 11.52
C THR A 416 9.35 -24.10 12.81
N PRO A 417 8.26 -23.33 13.04
CA PRO A 417 7.44 -23.50 14.22
C PRO A 417 7.06 -24.98 14.47
N GLY A 418 7.30 -25.43 15.72
CA GLY A 418 6.98 -26.80 16.13
C GLY A 418 7.99 -27.89 15.76
N ARG A 419 9.08 -27.56 15.10
CA ARG A 419 10.08 -28.53 14.66
C ARG A 419 11.34 -28.59 15.56
#